data_e03f872b4cfff2e88aa4b96c9268c765
#
_entry.id   e03f872b4cfff2e88aa4b96c9268c765
#
_cell.length_a   1.000
_cell.length_b   1.000
_cell.length_c   1.000
_cell.angle_alpha   90.00
_cell.angle_beta   90.00
_cell.angle_gamma   90.00
#
_symmetry.space_group_name_H-M   'P 1'
#
loop_
_entity.id
_entity.type
_entity.pdbx_description
1 polymer ?
#
loop_
_entity_poly.entity_id
_entity_poly.type
_entity_poly.pdbx_seq_one_letter_code
_entity_poly.pdbx_strand_id
1 'polypeptide(L)'
;MKKLINLFTILSLVTSLSIMQNKPKNLQILKFESERNLKKYMKSISKDLGVKCTFCHDLNDKSIDTDHKLIAREMIKMQVDLNKHFFAQIGDSLLKRENTLQISCWTCHRGSKEPQLVRPKE
;
A
#
# COMPACT_ATOMS: atom_id res chain seq x y z
N MET A 1 32.73 2.58 40.55
CA MET A 1 31.52 1.77 40.27
C MET A 1 30.27 2.60 40.04
N LYS A 2 29.89 3.57 40.88
CA LYS A 2 28.67 4.39 40.70
C LYS A 2 28.62 5.21 39.38
N LYS A 3 29.76 5.72 38.91
CA LYS A 3 29.83 6.51 37.64
C LYS A 3 29.64 5.66 36.39
N LEU A 4 30.09 4.38 36.41
CA LEU A 4 29.90 3.43 35.29
C LEU A 4 28.43 2.99 35.17
N ILE A 5 27.78 2.77 36.32
CA ILE A 5 26.35 2.41 36.34
C ILE A 5 25.48 3.53 35.78
N ASN A 6 25.77 4.80 36.08
CA ASN A 6 25.05 5.94 35.53
C ASN A 6 25.26 6.08 34.00
N LEU A 7 26.43 5.75 33.47
CA LEU A 7 26.70 5.82 32.04
C LEU A 7 25.91 4.75 31.26
N PHE A 8 25.81 3.54 31.80
CA PHE A 8 25.03 2.46 31.22
C PHE A 8 23.52 2.72 31.25
N THR A 9 23.00 3.31 32.33
CA THR A 9 21.57 3.67 32.43
C THR A 9 21.20 4.80 31.48
N ILE A 10 22.06 5.80 31.29
CA ILE A 10 21.83 6.88 30.32
C ILE A 10 21.89 6.34 28.89
N LEU A 11 22.85 5.47 28.58
CA LEU A 11 22.97 4.87 27.25
C LEU A 11 21.75 3.99 26.90
N SER A 12 21.22 3.23 27.87
CA SER A 12 20.01 2.40 27.65
C SER A 12 18.75 3.26 27.48
N LEU A 13 18.66 4.43 28.10
CA LEU A 13 17.53 5.35 27.94
C LEU A 13 17.53 6.02 26.56
N VAL A 14 18.70 6.34 26.01
CA VAL A 14 18.84 6.97 24.68
C VAL A 14 18.52 5.98 23.56
N THR A 15 18.82 4.68 23.72
CA THR A 15 18.48 3.68 22.70
C THR A 15 16.99 3.36 22.63
N SER A 16 16.26 3.52 23.72
CA SER A 16 14.81 3.30 23.73
C SER A 16 13.99 4.45 23.11
N LEU A 17 14.58 5.64 22.97
CA LEU A 17 13.90 6.79 22.36
C LEU A 17 13.91 6.81 20.83
N SER A 18 14.72 5.96 20.21
CA SER A 18 14.92 5.95 18.74
C SER A 18 13.90 5.12 17.96
N ILE A 19 12.91 4.51 18.61
CA ILE A 19 11.91 3.64 17.95
C ILE A 19 10.53 4.33 17.94
N MET A 20 10.46 5.62 17.83
CA MET A 20 9.24 6.26 17.34
C MET A 20 9.22 6.15 15.80
N GLN A 21 8.90 4.96 15.30
CA GLN A 21 8.60 4.80 13.90
C GLN A 21 7.40 5.68 13.59
N ASN A 22 7.59 6.64 12.70
CA ASN A 22 6.52 7.48 12.18
C ASN A 22 5.48 6.58 11.50
N LYS A 23 4.51 6.12 12.28
CA LYS A 23 3.42 5.32 11.75
C LYS A 23 2.65 6.16 10.74
N PRO A 24 2.42 5.66 9.52
CA PRO A 24 1.67 6.41 8.53
C PRO A 24 0.30 6.81 9.07
N LYS A 25 -0.05 8.09 8.92
CA LYS A 25 -1.34 8.62 9.37
C LYS A 25 -2.43 8.26 8.37
N ASN A 26 -3.64 8.02 8.87
CA ASN A 26 -4.85 7.81 8.05
C ASN A 26 -4.81 6.59 7.11
N LEU A 27 -4.16 5.48 7.54
CA LEU A 27 -4.30 4.19 6.89
C LEU A 27 -5.61 3.52 7.34
N GLN A 28 -6.63 3.51 6.48
CA GLN A 28 -7.94 2.93 6.81
C GLN A 28 -8.09 1.50 6.31
N ILE A 29 -7.58 1.19 5.13
CA ILE A 29 -7.78 -0.09 4.45
C ILE A 29 -6.48 -0.89 4.44
N LEU A 30 -5.37 -0.22 4.21
CA LEU A 30 -4.06 -0.84 4.05
C LEU A 30 -3.41 -1.09 5.40
N LYS A 31 -2.91 -2.32 5.60
CA LYS A 31 -2.12 -2.70 6.77
C LYS A 31 -0.69 -2.97 6.32
N PHE A 32 0.21 -2.06 6.62
CA PHE A 32 1.63 -2.23 6.34
C PHE A 32 2.44 -2.13 7.63
N GLU A 33 3.35 -3.07 7.82
CA GLU A 33 4.25 -3.11 8.97
C GLU A 33 5.35 -2.04 8.88
N SER A 34 5.68 -1.59 7.66
CA SER A 34 6.71 -0.58 7.43
C SER A 34 6.28 0.47 6.41
N GLU A 35 6.73 1.70 6.62
CA GLU A 35 6.55 2.81 5.68
C GLU A 35 7.19 2.50 4.31
N ARG A 36 8.32 1.79 4.30
CA ARG A 36 9.01 1.38 3.08
C ARG A 36 8.10 0.51 2.19
N ASN A 37 7.42 -0.46 2.77
CA ASN A 37 6.52 -1.35 2.04
C ASN A 37 5.28 -0.60 1.55
N LEU A 38 4.71 0.27 2.37
CA LEU A 38 3.63 1.17 1.95
C LEU A 38 4.05 2.03 0.75
N LYS A 39 5.22 2.64 0.82
CA LYS A 39 5.74 3.49 -0.27
C LYS A 39 5.99 2.69 -1.56
N LYS A 40 6.47 1.45 -1.45
CA LYS A 40 6.63 0.54 -2.59
C LYS A 40 5.27 0.23 -3.23
N TYR A 41 4.26 -0.07 -2.43
CA TYR A 41 2.90 -0.34 -2.89
C TYR A 41 2.26 0.89 -3.55
N MET A 42 2.40 2.09 -2.98
CA MET A 42 1.91 3.33 -3.59
C MET A 42 2.58 3.61 -4.95
N LYS A 43 3.86 3.29 -5.09
CA LYS A 43 4.57 3.40 -6.38
C LYS A 43 4.04 2.41 -7.41
N SER A 44 3.66 1.20 -7.03
CA SER A 44 3.05 0.25 -7.98
C SER A 44 1.68 0.74 -8.44
N ILE A 45 0.82 1.21 -7.54
CA ILE A 45 -0.46 1.82 -7.92
C ILE A 45 -0.26 2.98 -8.91
N SER A 46 0.65 3.90 -8.59
CA SER A 46 0.96 5.05 -9.45
C SER A 46 1.37 4.61 -10.86
N LYS A 47 2.18 3.56 -10.98
CA LYS A 47 2.60 2.97 -12.25
C LYS A 47 1.45 2.28 -12.97
N ASP A 48 0.64 1.52 -12.23
CA ASP A 48 -0.48 0.75 -12.79
C ASP A 48 -1.58 1.66 -13.35
N LEU A 49 -1.75 2.86 -12.77
CA LEU A 49 -2.71 3.86 -13.22
C LEU A 49 -2.09 4.92 -14.18
N GLY A 50 -0.78 4.94 -14.36
CA GLY A 50 -0.10 5.98 -15.16
C GLY A 50 -0.21 7.39 -14.58
N VAL A 51 -0.36 7.54 -13.27
CA VAL A 51 -0.55 8.83 -12.60
C VAL A 51 0.60 9.16 -11.65
N LYS A 52 0.78 10.45 -11.35
CA LYS A 52 1.73 10.92 -10.33
C LYS A 52 1.13 10.80 -8.93
N CYS A 53 1.96 10.77 -7.89
CA CYS A 53 1.52 10.72 -6.49
C CYS A 53 0.56 11.88 -6.14
N THR A 54 0.75 13.04 -6.74
CA THR A 54 -0.07 14.25 -6.57
C THR A 54 -1.49 14.12 -7.12
N PHE A 55 -1.77 13.10 -7.90
CA PHE A 55 -3.12 12.84 -8.38
C PHE A 55 -4.07 12.46 -7.24
N CYS A 56 -3.57 11.69 -6.26
CA CYS A 56 -4.35 11.23 -5.11
C CYS A 56 -3.96 11.91 -3.80
N HIS A 57 -2.77 12.48 -3.70
CA HIS A 57 -2.23 12.99 -2.44
C HIS A 57 -1.91 14.47 -2.49
N ASP A 58 -2.20 15.17 -1.40
CA ASP A 58 -1.59 16.46 -1.13
C ASP A 58 -0.09 16.30 -0.91
N LEU A 59 0.72 17.26 -1.41
CA LEU A 59 2.19 17.20 -1.32
C LEU A 59 2.71 17.44 0.08
N ASN A 60 2.02 18.30 0.84
CA ASN A 60 2.45 18.70 2.17
C ASN A 60 1.96 17.71 3.23
N ASP A 61 0.74 17.19 3.07
CA ASP A 61 0.16 16.22 3.99
C ASP A 61 -0.59 15.11 3.25
N LYS A 62 0.07 13.98 3.06
CA LYS A 62 -0.50 12.77 2.42
C LYS A 62 -1.64 12.13 3.22
N SER A 63 -1.88 12.54 4.45
CA SER A 63 -2.98 12.04 5.26
C SER A 63 -4.33 12.66 4.90
N ILE A 64 -4.33 13.82 4.22
CA ILE A 64 -5.55 14.49 3.76
C ILE A 64 -6.32 13.58 2.79
N ASP A 65 -7.62 13.53 2.97
CA ASP A 65 -8.52 12.78 2.10
C ASP A 65 -8.99 13.66 0.93
N THR A 66 -8.35 13.47 -0.22
CA THR A 66 -8.80 14.03 -1.50
C THR A 66 -9.84 13.11 -2.15
N ASP A 67 -10.64 13.62 -3.08
CA ASP A 67 -11.65 12.83 -3.80
C ASP A 67 -11.03 11.61 -4.49
N HIS A 68 -9.91 11.79 -5.19
CA HIS A 68 -9.21 10.68 -5.84
C HIS A 68 -8.67 9.64 -4.84
N LYS A 69 -8.25 10.06 -3.65
CA LYS A 69 -7.82 9.14 -2.59
C LYS A 69 -8.98 8.34 -2.02
N LEU A 70 -10.17 8.95 -1.89
CA LEU A 70 -11.38 8.26 -1.48
C LEU A 70 -11.81 7.21 -2.52
N ILE A 71 -11.83 7.58 -3.80
CA ILE A 71 -12.10 6.65 -4.92
C ILE A 71 -11.09 5.51 -4.91
N ALA A 72 -9.79 5.80 -4.77
CA ALA A 72 -8.75 4.78 -4.73
C ALA A 72 -8.94 3.78 -3.58
N ARG A 73 -9.43 4.21 -2.42
CA ARG A 73 -9.75 3.28 -1.32
C ARG A 73 -10.84 2.29 -1.70
N GLU A 74 -11.91 2.74 -2.35
CA GLU A 74 -12.99 1.84 -2.79
C GLU A 74 -12.48 0.87 -3.86
N MET A 75 -11.64 1.31 -4.80
CA MET A 75 -11.01 0.43 -5.78
C MET A 75 -10.08 -0.61 -5.14
N ILE A 76 -9.32 -0.23 -4.12
CA ILE A 76 -8.48 -1.16 -3.36
C ILE A 76 -9.33 -2.19 -2.62
N LYS A 77 -10.43 -1.79 -1.98
CA LYS A 77 -11.36 -2.73 -1.33
C LYS A 77 -11.88 -3.74 -2.34
N MET A 78 -12.40 -3.28 -3.47
CA MET A 78 -12.90 -4.14 -4.54
C MET A 78 -11.83 -5.14 -5.02
N GLN A 79 -10.61 -4.67 -5.28
CA GLN A 79 -9.50 -5.52 -5.73
C GLN A 79 -9.13 -6.58 -4.68
N VAL A 80 -9.08 -6.20 -3.41
CA VAL A 80 -8.80 -7.12 -2.30
C VAL A 80 -9.91 -8.17 -2.17
N ASP A 81 -11.17 -7.76 -2.26
CA ASP A 81 -12.32 -8.65 -2.15
C ASP A 81 -12.38 -9.64 -3.32
N LEU A 82 -12.13 -9.19 -4.55
CA LEU A 82 -12.04 -10.07 -5.71
C LEU A 82 -10.91 -11.10 -5.54
N ASN A 83 -9.73 -10.68 -5.13
CA ASN A 83 -8.62 -11.59 -4.89
C ASN A 83 -8.94 -12.61 -3.81
N LYS A 84 -9.56 -12.17 -2.71
CA LYS A 84 -9.88 -13.03 -1.58
C LYS A 84 -10.96 -14.06 -1.91
N HIS A 85 -12.03 -13.65 -2.58
CA HIS A 85 -13.21 -14.49 -2.75
C HIS A 85 -13.23 -15.29 -4.04
N PHE A 86 -12.54 -14.84 -5.08
CA PHE A 86 -12.59 -15.46 -6.40
C PHE A 86 -11.23 -15.98 -6.88
N PHE A 87 -10.24 -15.12 -6.96
CA PHE A 87 -8.97 -15.47 -7.60
C PHE A 87 -8.07 -16.36 -6.75
N ALA A 88 -8.08 -16.21 -5.43
CA ALA A 88 -7.32 -17.11 -4.55
C ALA A 88 -7.81 -18.55 -4.65
N GLN A 89 -9.13 -18.75 -4.67
CA GLN A 89 -9.74 -20.08 -4.76
C GLN A 89 -9.49 -20.75 -6.10
N ILE A 90 -9.56 -19.99 -7.20
CA ILE A 90 -9.29 -20.51 -8.55
C ILE A 90 -7.81 -20.92 -8.67
N GLY A 91 -6.90 -20.14 -8.11
CA GLY A 91 -5.47 -20.41 -8.15
C GLY A 91 -5.11 -21.76 -7.51
N ASP A 92 -5.63 -22.04 -6.33
CA ASP A 92 -5.30 -23.23 -5.56
C ASP A 92 -5.96 -24.51 -6.11
N SER A 93 -7.21 -24.43 -6.53
CA SER A 93 -7.98 -25.63 -6.88
C SER A 93 -7.84 -26.07 -8.33
N LEU A 94 -7.79 -25.14 -9.28
CA LEU A 94 -7.80 -25.47 -10.70
C LEU A 94 -6.44 -25.49 -11.37
N LEU A 95 -5.51 -24.67 -10.95
CA LEU A 95 -4.24 -24.47 -11.66
C LEU A 95 -3.05 -25.13 -10.99
N LYS A 96 -3.14 -25.62 -9.74
CA LYS A 96 -2.05 -26.23 -8.96
C LYS A 96 -0.75 -25.40 -9.03
N ARG A 97 -0.85 -24.08 -9.08
CA ARG A 97 0.28 -23.15 -9.14
C ARG A 97 0.59 -22.66 -7.74
N GLU A 98 1.86 -22.61 -7.39
CA GLU A 98 2.35 -22.02 -6.14
C GLU A 98 2.00 -20.53 -6.03
N ASN A 99 1.81 -19.84 -7.17
CA ASN A 99 1.38 -18.46 -7.23
C ASN A 99 -0.09 -18.39 -7.61
N THR A 100 -0.93 -18.03 -6.66
CA THR A 100 -2.34 -17.73 -6.89
C THR A 100 -2.48 -16.64 -7.95
N LEU A 101 -3.40 -16.82 -8.89
CA LEU A 101 -3.77 -15.75 -9.80
C LEU A 101 -4.37 -14.61 -8.99
N GLN A 102 -3.72 -13.46 -9.01
CA GLN A 102 -4.19 -12.26 -8.35
C GLN A 102 -4.34 -11.14 -9.36
N ILE A 103 -5.46 -10.44 -9.28
CA ILE A 103 -5.62 -9.20 -10.03
C ILE A 103 -4.92 -8.05 -9.28
N SER A 104 -4.37 -7.13 -10.06
CA SER A 104 -3.80 -5.87 -9.60
C SER A 104 -4.54 -4.69 -10.22
N CYS A 105 -4.20 -3.48 -9.84
CA CYS A 105 -4.71 -2.27 -10.50
C CYS A 105 -4.43 -2.29 -12.00
N TRP A 106 -3.26 -2.82 -12.41
CA TRP A 106 -2.90 -2.99 -13.81
C TRP A 106 -3.88 -3.84 -14.61
N THR A 107 -4.49 -4.84 -13.99
CA THR A 107 -5.41 -5.77 -14.69
C THR A 107 -6.54 -5.03 -15.40
N CYS A 108 -7.07 -3.98 -14.78
CA CYS A 108 -8.13 -3.15 -15.34
C CYS A 108 -7.62 -1.85 -15.96
N HIS A 109 -6.63 -1.19 -15.32
CA HIS A 109 -6.21 0.16 -15.68
C HIS A 109 -5.13 0.21 -16.77
N ARG A 110 -4.24 -0.77 -16.85
CA ARG A 110 -3.21 -0.90 -17.91
C ARG A 110 -2.41 0.38 -18.18
N GLY A 111 -2.05 1.09 -17.13
CA GLY A 111 -1.29 2.34 -17.21
C GLY A 111 -2.16 3.58 -17.50
N SER A 112 -3.47 3.49 -17.38
CA SER A 112 -4.39 4.63 -17.52
C SER A 112 -5.23 4.83 -16.26
N LYS A 113 -5.46 6.09 -15.86
CA LYS A 113 -6.34 6.43 -14.73
C LYS A 113 -7.77 5.94 -14.92
N GLU A 114 -8.22 5.80 -16.13
CA GLU A 114 -9.54 5.28 -16.50
C GLU A 114 -9.39 3.92 -17.18
N PRO A 115 -10.03 2.85 -16.66
CA PRO A 115 -10.02 1.56 -17.31
C PRO A 115 -10.78 1.62 -18.62
N GLN A 116 -10.35 0.86 -19.61
CA GLN A 116 -11.02 0.77 -20.89
C GLN A 116 -12.25 -0.14 -20.76
N LEU A 117 -13.44 0.45 -20.80
CA LEU A 117 -14.71 -0.26 -20.59
C LEU A 117 -15.26 -0.93 -21.86
N VAL A 118 -14.79 -0.51 -23.01
CA VAL A 118 -15.25 -0.99 -24.32
C VAL A 118 -14.06 -1.49 -25.13
N ARG A 119 -14.25 -2.59 -25.87
CA ARG A 119 -13.23 -3.06 -26.81
C ARG A 119 -12.98 -1.99 -27.88
N PRO A 120 -11.71 -1.64 -28.19
CA PRO A 120 -11.40 -0.81 -29.34
C PRO A 120 -12.01 -1.41 -30.60
N LYS A 121 -12.55 -0.58 -31.48
CA LYS A 121 -12.93 -1.00 -32.82
C LYS A 121 -11.66 -1.37 -33.58
N GLU A 122 -11.66 -2.51 -34.25
CA GLU A 122 -10.60 -2.92 -35.16
C GLU A 122 -10.55 -2.00 -36.38
#